data_4ec79d2ad4c506bbfa8aa8d3c34dc5f4
#
_entry.id   4ec79d2ad4c506bbfa8aa8d3c34dc5f4
#
_cell.length_a   1.000
_cell.length_b   1.000
_cell.length_c   1.000
_cell.angle_alpha   90.00
_cell.angle_beta   90.00
_cell.angle_gamma   90.00
#
_symmetry.space_group_name_H-M   'P 1'
#
loop_
_entity.id
_entity.type
_entity.pdbx_description
1 polymer ?
#
loop_
_entity_poly.entity_id
_entity_poly.type
_entity_poly.pdbx_seq_one_letter_code
_entity_poly.pdbx_strand_id
1 'polypeptide(L)'
;APPVAPCFSEIDTGAELPPVELCCEQQVIDRYAVASLDMNPVHTNEEWAARAQVFGMPETVVHGMMTMSSLASVVTRSWGPVSVNGGSVRFVDATFTKPVRVGETVVSTGVVKKKHYHGDGKNWVEVRVESRDTAGDVIGVANVGYNLPD
;
A
#
# COMPACT_ATOMS: atom_id res chain seq x y z
N ALA A 1 -8.09 2.82 -19.86
CA ALA A 1 -8.21 1.36 -20.07
C ALA A 1 -7.98 0.65 -18.72
N PRO A 2 -8.66 -0.47 -18.45
CA PRO A 2 -8.41 -1.23 -17.24
C PRO A 2 -6.97 -1.77 -17.24
N PRO A 3 -6.32 -1.89 -16.07
CA PRO A 3 -4.96 -2.38 -15.99
C PRO A 3 -4.87 -3.84 -16.44
N VAL A 4 -3.77 -4.16 -17.11
CA VAL A 4 -3.45 -5.50 -17.60
C VAL A 4 -2.16 -5.96 -16.94
N ALA A 5 -2.17 -7.11 -16.30
CA ALA A 5 -0.97 -7.69 -15.72
C ALA A 5 -0.06 -8.28 -16.81
N PRO A 6 1.27 -8.26 -16.63
CA PRO A 6 2.17 -8.95 -17.53
C PRO A 6 1.95 -10.48 -17.43
N CYS A 7 2.33 -11.21 -18.48
CA CYS A 7 2.44 -12.65 -18.36
C CYS A 7 3.60 -13.03 -17.42
N PHE A 8 3.48 -14.16 -16.75
CA PHE A 8 4.50 -14.62 -15.82
C PHE A 8 5.88 -14.76 -16.47
N SER A 9 5.92 -15.18 -17.74
CA SER A 9 7.16 -15.33 -18.51
C SER A 9 7.80 -13.98 -18.89
N GLU A 10 7.02 -12.90 -18.90
CA GLU A 10 7.47 -11.58 -19.35
C GLU A 10 8.05 -10.71 -18.24
N ILE A 11 7.82 -11.07 -16.97
CA ILE A 11 8.30 -10.28 -15.84
C ILE A 11 9.55 -10.91 -15.22
N ASP A 12 10.53 -10.07 -14.92
CA ASP A 12 11.79 -10.50 -14.33
C ASP A 12 11.88 -10.14 -12.85
N THR A 13 12.59 -10.96 -12.09
CA THR A 13 13.04 -10.62 -10.75
C THR A 13 13.91 -9.36 -10.82
N GLY A 14 13.64 -8.40 -9.94
CA GLY A 14 14.29 -7.09 -9.95
C GLY A 14 13.54 -6.02 -10.74
N ALA A 15 12.47 -6.37 -11.45
CA ALA A 15 11.63 -5.39 -12.14
C ALA A 15 11.00 -4.43 -11.13
N GLU A 16 11.10 -3.13 -11.41
CA GLU A 16 10.53 -2.07 -10.58
C GLU A 16 9.15 -1.68 -11.09
N LEU A 17 8.23 -1.43 -10.15
CA LEU A 17 6.92 -0.89 -10.46
C LEU A 17 6.92 0.64 -10.28
N PRO A 18 6.09 1.37 -11.03
CA PRO A 18 5.97 2.82 -10.86
C PRO A 18 5.62 3.18 -9.41
N PRO A 19 6.27 4.22 -8.85
CA PRO A 19 5.97 4.65 -7.48
C PRO A 19 4.57 5.24 -7.38
N VAL A 20 4.03 5.22 -6.15
CA VAL A 20 2.73 5.80 -5.81
C VAL A 20 2.92 6.82 -4.71
N GLU A 21 2.38 8.01 -4.88
CA GLU A 21 2.33 9.05 -3.85
C GLU A 21 0.94 9.14 -3.22
N LEU A 22 0.93 9.36 -1.91
CA LEU A 22 -0.27 9.65 -1.13
C LEU A 22 -0.04 10.89 -0.29
N CYS A 23 -0.78 11.96 -0.57
CA CYS A 23 -0.80 13.16 0.27
C CYS A 23 -1.80 12.94 1.41
N CYS A 24 -1.29 12.86 2.64
CA CYS A 24 -2.08 12.52 3.82
C CYS A 24 -2.71 13.77 4.46
N GLU A 25 -3.46 14.54 3.69
CA GLU A 25 -4.22 15.67 4.20
C GLU A 25 -5.41 15.20 5.05
N GLN A 26 -5.84 16.02 6.01
CA GLN A 26 -6.91 15.65 6.93
C GLN A 26 -8.20 15.25 6.19
N GLN A 27 -8.57 15.96 5.14
CA GLN A 27 -9.78 15.60 4.37
C GLN A 27 -9.68 14.24 3.68
N VAL A 28 -8.47 13.80 3.29
CA VAL A 28 -8.23 12.46 2.71
C VAL A 28 -8.40 11.40 3.79
N ILE A 29 -7.86 11.65 4.98
CA ILE A 29 -8.02 10.77 6.15
C ILE A 29 -9.49 10.67 6.55
N ASP A 30 -10.21 11.80 6.58
CA ASP A 30 -11.64 11.83 6.93
C ASP A 30 -12.50 11.04 5.92
N ARG A 31 -12.20 11.15 4.63
CA ARG A 31 -12.86 10.34 3.60
C ARG A 31 -12.61 8.85 3.77
N TYR A 32 -11.38 8.50 4.11
CA TYR A 32 -11.03 7.11 4.41
C TYR A 32 -11.76 6.61 5.66
N ALA A 33 -11.86 7.43 6.71
CA ALA A 33 -12.59 7.11 7.93
C ALA A 33 -14.06 6.77 7.64
N VAL A 34 -14.72 7.57 6.81
CA VAL A 34 -16.10 7.31 6.40
C VAL A 34 -16.20 6.04 5.57
N ALA A 35 -15.33 5.85 4.59
CA ALA A 35 -15.35 4.70 3.70
C ALA A 35 -15.06 3.38 4.42
N SER A 36 -14.16 3.40 5.40
CA SER A 36 -13.76 2.22 6.18
C SER A 36 -14.59 2.01 7.45
N LEU A 37 -15.46 2.97 7.80
CA LEU A 37 -16.22 3.01 9.06
C LEU A 37 -15.31 3.08 10.31
N ASP A 38 -14.08 3.54 10.15
CA ASP A 38 -13.14 3.76 11.26
C ASP A 38 -13.06 5.25 11.59
N MET A 39 -13.97 5.70 12.43
CA MET A 39 -14.11 7.08 12.88
C MET A 39 -13.34 7.38 14.17
N ASN A 40 -12.34 6.56 14.51
CA ASN A 40 -11.55 6.77 15.71
C ASN A 40 -10.98 8.19 15.77
N PRO A 41 -11.19 8.93 16.87
CA PRO A 41 -10.78 10.33 16.96
C PRO A 41 -9.26 10.55 16.83
N VAL A 42 -8.45 9.53 17.04
CA VAL A 42 -7.00 9.61 16.78
C VAL A 42 -6.68 9.96 15.31
N HIS A 43 -7.60 9.67 14.41
CA HIS A 43 -7.49 9.96 12.98
C HIS A 43 -8.29 11.20 12.56
N THR A 44 -9.39 11.51 13.26
CA THR A 44 -10.43 12.41 12.75
C THR A 44 -10.64 13.66 13.60
N ASN A 45 -10.09 13.73 14.82
CA ASN A 45 -10.33 14.84 15.75
C ASN A 45 -9.01 15.42 16.26
N GLU A 46 -8.67 16.58 15.73
CA GLU A 46 -7.41 17.27 16.04
C GLU A 46 -7.29 17.66 17.54
N GLU A 47 -8.37 18.18 18.13
CA GLU A 47 -8.36 18.55 19.56
C GLU A 47 -8.18 17.35 20.46
N TRP A 48 -8.85 16.25 20.11
CA TRP A 48 -8.72 14.99 20.84
C TRP A 48 -7.29 14.43 20.73
N ALA A 49 -6.74 14.40 19.51
CA ALA A 49 -5.39 13.92 19.25
C ALA A 49 -4.34 14.73 20.03
N ALA A 50 -4.49 16.06 20.04
CA ALA A 50 -3.59 16.96 20.78
C ALA A 50 -3.61 16.71 22.30
N ARG A 51 -4.76 16.35 22.86
CA ARG A 51 -4.88 16.04 24.30
C ARG A 51 -4.43 14.61 24.63
N ALA A 52 -4.81 13.66 23.83
CA ALA A 52 -4.56 12.23 24.11
C ALA A 52 -3.12 11.81 23.78
N GLN A 53 -2.51 12.38 22.77
CA GLN A 53 -1.13 12.09 22.31
C GLN A 53 -0.78 10.60 22.29
N VAL A 54 -1.67 9.78 21.74
CA VAL A 54 -1.58 8.31 21.78
C VAL A 54 -0.25 7.79 21.24
N PHE A 55 0.29 8.44 20.21
CA PHE A 55 1.57 8.08 19.61
C PHE A 55 2.72 9.05 20.02
N GLY A 56 2.54 9.79 21.11
CA GLY A 56 3.52 10.77 21.59
C GLY A 56 3.62 12.05 20.76
N MET A 57 2.62 12.29 19.90
CA MET A 57 2.54 13.50 19.07
C MET A 57 1.14 14.10 19.13
N PRO A 58 1.01 15.43 18.98
CA PRO A 58 -0.28 16.11 19.13
C PRO A 58 -1.15 16.09 17.87
N GLU A 59 -0.62 15.68 16.75
CA GLU A 59 -1.33 15.65 15.47
C GLU A 59 -2.16 14.38 15.32
N THR A 60 -3.18 14.41 14.46
CA THR A 60 -3.85 13.21 14.00
C THR A 60 -2.91 12.36 13.16
N VAL A 61 -3.17 11.07 13.11
CA VAL A 61 -2.38 10.11 12.35
C VAL A 61 -3.23 9.39 11.31
N VAL A 62 -2.58 8.94 10.26
CA VAL A 62 -3.17 8.13 9.19
C VAL A 62 -3.55 6.75 9.75
N HIS A 63 -4.68 6.22 9.29
CA HIS A 63 -5.07 4.84 9.61
C HIS A 63 -3.99 3.85 9.13
N GLY A 64 -3.67 2.86 9.95
CA GLY A 64 -2.76 1.79 9.55
C GLY A 64 -3.22 1.07 8.29
N MET A 65 -4.53 0.78 8.20
CA MET A 65 -5.12 0.15 7.01
C MET A 65 -5.06 1.04 5.76
N MET A 66 -5.07 2.36 5.90
CA MET A 66 -4.84 3.29 4.80
C MET A 66 -3.40 3.19 4.30
N THR A 67 -2.43 3.07 5.20
CA THR A 67 -1.02 2.82 4.86
C THR A 67 -0.87 1.46 4.14
N MET A 68 -1.53 0.42 4.62
CA MET A 68 -1.54 -0.89 3.95
C MET A 68 -2.11 -0.79 2.54
N SER A 69 -3.19 -0.03 2.35
CA SER A 69 -3.79 0.22 1.03
C SER A 69 -2.81 0.94 0.11
N SER A 70 -2.04 1.91 0.63
CA SER A 70 -1.01 2.61 -0.13
C SER A 70 0.11 1.66 -0.57
N LEU A 71 0.57 0.77 0.30
CA LEU A 71 1.54 -0.26 -0.05
C LEU A 71 1.01 -1.17 -1.17
N ALA A 72 -0.20 -1.71 -1.01
CA ALA A 72 -0.81 -2.57 -2.02
C ALA A 72 -1.06 -1.84 -3.35
N SER A 73 -1.30 -0.53 -3.32
CA SER A 73 -1.62 0.26 -4.51
C SER A 73 -0.46 0.33 -5.52
N VAL A 74 0.77 0.11 -5.10
CA VAL A 74 1.91 -0.01 -6.01
C VAL A 74 1.65 -1.12 -7.04
N VAL A 75 1.12 -2.25 -6.59
CA VAL A 75 0.78 -3.38 -7.46
C VAL A 75 -0.56 -3.18 -8.14
N THR A 76 -1.58 -2.76 -7.39
CA THR A 76 -2.95 -2.68 -7.92
C THR A 76 -3.15 -1.56 -8.94
N ARG A 77 -2.39 -0.48 -8.86
CA ARG A 77 -2.41 0.57 -9.90
C ARG A 77 -1.74 0.11 -11.19
N SER A 78 -0.71 -0.71 -11.10
CA SER A 78 -0.01 -1.24 -12.27
C SER A 78 -0.77 -2.39 -12.93
N TRP A 79 -1.28 -3.34 -12.15
CA TRP A 79 -1.83 -4.60 -12.65
C TRP A 79 -3.32 -4.80 -12.34
N GLY A 80 -3.89 -3.96 -11.49
CA GLY A 80 -5.25 -4.10 -10.98
C GLY A 80 -5.34 -5.05 -9.78
N PRO A 81 -6.36 -4.91 -8.94
CA PRO A 81 -6.64 -5.91 -7.90
C PRO A 81 -7.05 -7.25 -8.51
N VAL A 82 -7.74 -7.18 -9.64
CA VAL A 82 -8.01 -8.27 -10.59
C VAL A 82 -7.80 -7.69 -11.98
N SER A 83 -6.92 -8.28 -12.77
CA SER A 83 -6.67 -7.83 -14.13
C SER A 83 -7.59 -8.50 -15.12
N VAL A 84 -7.81 -7.85 -16.27
CA VAL A 84 -8.71 -8.38 -17.33
C VAL A 84 -8.19 -9.68 -17.97
N ASN A 85 -6.89 -9.93 -17.87
CA ASN A 85 -6.24 -11.12 -18.42
C ASN A 85 -6.03 -12.23 -17.37
N GLY A 86 -6.65 -12.14 -16.20
CA GLY A 86 -6.67 -13.21 -15.21
C GLY A 86 -5.70 -13.07 -14.05
N GLY A 87 -4.91 -11.98 -14.00
CA GLY A 87 -4.08 -11.69 -12.83
C GLY A 87 -4.91 -11.24 -11.65
N SER A 88 -4.44 -11.47 -10.43
CA SER A 88 -5.13 -11.05 -9.20
C SER A 88 -4.20 -10.98 -8.00
N VAL A 89 -4.53 -10.12 -7.06
CA VAL A 89 -3.86 -10.08 -5.74
C VAL A 89 -4.09 -11.42 -5.03
N ARG A 90 -3.00 -12.05 -4.60
CA ARG A 90 -3.02 -13.30 -3.85
C ARG A 90 -3.05 -13.05 -2.34
N PHE A 91 -2.17 -12.18 -1.85
CA PHE A 91 -2.11 -11.74 -0.46
C PHE A 91 -1.39 -10.40 -0.34
N VAL A 92 -1.62 -9.73 0.78
CA VAL A 92 -0.84 -8.58 1.24
C VAL A 92 -0.43 -8.86 2.67
N ASP A 93 0.87 -8.91 2.92
CA ASP A 93 1.45 -9.10 4.24
C ASP A 93 2.26 -7.84 4.59
N ALA A 94 1.69 -6.99 5.44
CA ALA A 94 2.23 -5.68 5.75
C ALA A 94 2.67 -5.58 7.21
N THR A 95 3.76 -4.85 7.42
CA THR A 95 4.27 -4.46 8.74
C THR A 95 4.41 -2.95 8.80
N PHE A 96 3.81 -2.34 9.82
CA PHE A 96 3.91 -0.91 10.08
C PHE A 96 5.07 -0.65 11.03
N THR A 97 5.93 0.30 10.68
CA THR A 97 7.15 0.60 11.45
C THR A 97 7.14 1.96 12.12
N LYS A 98 6.27 2.87 11.67
CA LYS A 98 6.18 4.23 12.19
C LYS A 98 4.79 4.81 11.90
N PRO A 99 4.16 5.52 12.85
CA PRO A 99 2.93 6.29 12.56
C PRO A 99 3.18 7.37 11.52
N VAL A 100 2.17 7.65 10.71
CA VAL A 100 2.19 8.72 9.70
C VAL A 100 1.31 9.86 10.19
N ARG A 101 1.88 11.05 10.34
CA ARG A 101 1.15 12.25 10.75
C ARG A 101 0.36 12.84 9.59
N VAL A 102 -0.72 13.52 9.92
CA VAL A 102 -1.42 14.37 8.97
C VAL A 102 -0.45 15.36 8.30
N GLY A 103 -0.62 15.61 7.02
CA GLY A 103 0.24 16.50 6.24
C GLY A 103 1.47 15.84 5.60
N GLU A 104 1.81 14.61 5.98
CA GLU A 104 2.89 13.86 5.37
C GLU A 104 2.55 13.45 3.92
N THR A 105 3.56 13.43 3.06
CA THR A 105 3.47 12.79 1.74
C THR A 105 4.19 11.45 1.81
N VAL A 106 3.44 10.38 1.56
CA VAL A 106 3.96 9.02 1.59
C VAL A 106 4.25 8.57 0.17
N VAL A 107 5.49 8.13 -0.08
CA VAL A 107 5.91 7.57 -1.36
C VAL A 107 6.13 6.07 -1.18
N SER A 108 5.45 5.29 -1.99
CA SER A 108 5.54 3.83 -1.98
C SER A 108 6.19 3.32 -3.27
N THR A 109 7.16 2.44 -3.13
CA THR A 109 7.91 1.82 -4.23
C THR A 109 7.86 0.31 -4.13
N GLY A 110 7.99 -0.37 -5.26
CA GLY A 110 7.92 -1.84 -5.29
C GLY A 110 8.88 -2.44 -6.30
N VAL A 111 9.37 -3.61 -5.98
CA VAL A 111 10.24 -4.42 -6.82
C VAL A 111 9.80 -5.88 -6.79
N VAL A 112 9.79 -6.53 -7.94
CA VAL A 112 9.53 -7.96 -8.04
C VAL A 112 10.70 -8.71 -7.41
N LYS A 113 10.45 -9.37 -6.29
CA LYS A 113 11.52 -10.01 -5.50
C LYS A 113 11.70 -11.46 -5.83
N LYS A 114 10.61 -12.16 -6.09
CA LYS A 114 10.65 -13.61 -6.32
C LYS A 114 9.54 -14.05 -7.27
N LYS A 115 9.87 -14.99 -8.13
CA LYS A 115 8.91 -15.68 -9.00
C LYS A 115 8.67 -17.07 -8.46
N HIS A 116 7.40 -17.47 -8.35
CA HIS A 116 6.98 -18.79 -7.91
C HIS A 116 6.33 -19.55 -9.05
N TYR A 117 7.03 -20.53 -9.58
CA TYR A 117 6.54 -21.38 -10.64
C TYR A 117 5.84 -22.62 -10.06
N HIS A 118 4.57 -22.77 -10.37
CA HIS A 118 3.74 -23.91 -9.94
C HIS A 118 2.99 -24.60 -11.07
N GLY A 119 3.30 -24.26 -12.32
CA GLY A 119 2.64 -24.77 -13.51
C GLY A 119 1.53 -23.84 -14.03
N ASP A 120 0.96 -24.21 -15.15
CA ASP A 120 0.02 -23.38 -15.90
C ASP A 120 -1.17 -22.93 -15.04
N GLY A 121 -1.43 -21.62 -15.05
CA GLY A 121 -2.50 -20.99 -14.30
C GLY A 121 -2.28 -20.91 -12.79
N LYS A 122 -1.09 -21.28 -12.28
CA LYS A 122 -0.77 -21.28 -10.84
C LYS A 122 0.50 -20.50 -10.49
N ASN A 123 1.04 -19.77 -11.44
CA ASN A 123 2.26 -19.00 -11.25
C ASN A 123 1.95 -17.66 -10.57
N TRP A 124 2.83 -17.24 -9.68
CA TRP A 124 2.68 -15.98 -8.99
C TRP A 124 4.04 -15.35 -8.64
N VAL A 125 4.02 -14.07 -8.30
CA VAL A 125 5.21 -13.32 -7.92
C VAL A 125 5.04 -12.69 -6.56
N GLU A 126 6.14 -12.51 -5.86
CA GLU A 126 6.24 -11.64 -4.69
C GLU A 126 6.79 -10.29 -5.09
N VAL A 127 6.04 -9.24 -4.78
CA VAL A 127 6.48 -7.85 -4.90
C VAL A 127 6.79 -7.33 -3.52
N ARG A 128 8.03 -6.89 -3.32
CA ARG A 128 8.43 -6.19 -2.10
C ARG A 128 8.11 -4.72 -2.24
N VAL A 129 7.30 -4.21 -1.34
CA VAL A 129 6.85 -2.81 -1.33
C VAL A 129 7.32 -2.13 -0.06
N GLU A 130 7.74 -0.89 -0.18
CA GLU A 130 8.19 -0.04 0.91
C GLU A 130 7.55 1.33 0.79
N SER A 131 7.10 1.89 1.90
CA SER A 131 6.57 3.25 1.97
C SER A 131 7.44 4.11 2.87
N ARG A 132 7.72 5.32 2.42
CA ARG A 132 8.50 6.32 3.15
C ARG A 132 7.70 7.61 3.34
N ASP A 133 7.90 8.25 4.50
CA ASP A 133 7.31 9.56 4.79
C ASP A 133 8.10 10.72 4.15
N THR A 134 7.68 11.95 4.40
CA THR A 134 8.31 13.16 3.86
C THR A 134 9.79 13.28 4.25
N ALA A 135 10.17 12.81 5.44
CA ALA A 135 11.55 12.81 5.90
C ALA A 135 12.39 11.68 5.30
N GLY A 136 11.79 10.76 4.55
CA GLY A 136 12.45 9.59 3.97
C GLY A 136 12.53 8.38 4.89
N ASP A 137 11.87 8.42 6.06
CA ASP A 137 11.83 7.28 6.97
C ASP A 137 10.85 6.22 6.49
N VAL A 138 11.22 4.96 6.64
CA VAL A 138 10.33 3.84 6.34
C VAL A 138 9.18 3.82 7.34
N ILE A 139 7.95 3.87 6.85
CA ILE A 139 6.73 3.83 7.65
C ILE A 139 6.01 2.50 7.58
N GLY A 140 6.30 1.73 6.56
CA GLY A 140 5.73 0.41 6.35
C GLY A 140 6.42 -0.34 5.23
N VAL A 141 6.35 -1.65 5.32
CA VAL A 141 6.84 -2.58 4.31
C VAL A 141 5.79 -3.67 4.09
N ALA A 142 5.74 -4.21 2.90
CA ALA A 142 4.84 -5.30 2.60
C ALA A 142 5.45 -6.27 1.60
N ASN A 143 5.00 -7.52 1.67
CA ASN A 143 5.10 -8.46 0.57
C ASN A 143 3.71 -8.59 -0.04
N VAL A 144 3.61 -8.35 -1.34
CA VAL A 144 2.37 -8.51 -2.09
C VAL A 144 2.54 -9.70 -3.02
N GLY A 145 1.75 -10.74 -2.80
CA GLY A 145 1.66 -11.86 -3.73
C GLY A 145 0.66 -11.55 -4.84
N TYR A 146 1.03 -11.81 -6.08
CA TYR A 146 0.17 -11.57 -7.23
C TYR A 146 0.19 -12.75 -8.19
N ASN A 147 -1.00 -13.30 -8.46
CA ASN A 147 -1.16 -14.36 -9.45
C ASN A 147 -1.06 -13.74 -10.83
N LEU A 148 -0.19 -14.29 -11.67
CA LEU A 148 0.01 -13.81 -13.02
C LEU A 148 -0.52 -14.83 -14.04
N PRO A 149 -1.08 -14.35 -15.17
CA PRO A 149 -1.41 -15.23 -16.28
C PRO A 149 -0.13 -15.79 -16.92
N ASP A 150 -0.28 -16.91 -17.63
CA ASP A 150 0.80 -17.56 -18.35
C ASP A 150 1.17 -16.83 -19.65
#